data_5d3aca60da3f62b2f7ee9fd1392e4685
#
_entry.id   5d3aca60da3f62b2f7ee9fd1392e4685
#
_cell.length_a   1.000
_cell.length_b   1.000
_cell.length_c   1.000
_cell.angle_alpha   90.00
_cell.angle_beta   90.00
_cell.angle_gamma   90.00
#
_symmetry.space_group_name_H-M   'P 1'
#
loop_
_entity.id
_entity.type
_entity.pdbx_description
1 polymer ?
#
loop_
_entity_poly.entity_id
_entity_poly.type
_entity_poly.pdbx_seq_one_letter_code
_entity_poly.pdbx_strand_id
1 'polypeptide(L)'
;MGSKFSEYISRAASVEGFFLEQAAITWDCLLNYQSSHYIKGNFLEIGVWKGKSAILSCLHANPEETCLLVDLIMFDEAQELLKNLHSNSNFYRCKSQNFWQNEANLHQFFSSCRWIHIDGAHSGSACFNDLQIANQLLSEEGIICIDDFFNPSYPQVTAAVFNFLDQFPFSLKLFLCGFNKGYLARPYYCDNYLRYLLENFHNDLSMINYSGKITLYKTSRPGDFNCFGLREYQGKDFVGLDEDGSKILI
;
A
#
# COMPACT_ATOMS: atom_id res chain seq x y z
N MET A 1 17.65 -7.34 3.81
CA MET A 1 17.74 -5.88 3.65
C MET A 1 17.24 -5.28 4.95
N GLY A 2 17.65 -4.05 5.32
CA GLY A 2 17.16 -3.39 6.54
C GLY A 2 16.11 -2.34 6.20
N SER A 3 15.45 -1.77 7.23
CA SER A 3 14.51 -0.66 7.11
C SER A 3 15.07 0.49 6.28
N LYS A 4 14.25 1.06 5.44
CA LYS A 4 14.51 2.27 4.63
C LYS A 4 13.87 3.52 5.23
N PHE A 5 13.18 3.38 6.35
CA PHE A 5 12.39 4.44 6.93
C PHE A 5 13.20 5.71 7.27
N SER A 6 14.36 5.56 7.92
CA SER A 6 15.22 6.72 8.25
C SER A 6 15.72 7.44 6.99
N GLU A 7 16.09 6.70 5.95
CA GLU A 7 16.50 7.28 4.67
C GLU A 7 15.30 7.97 4.00
N TYR A 8 14.13 7.35 4.01
CA TYR A 8 12.90 7.93 3.51
C TYR A 8 12.58 9.27 4.20
N ILE A 9 12.57 9.32 5.53
CA ILE A 9 12.29 10.56 6.28
C ILE A 9 13.24 11.69 5.88
N SER A 10 14.53 11.39 5.75
CA SER A 10 15.53 12.39 5.33
C SER A 10 15.27 12.91 3.91
N ARG A 11 14.96 12.04 2.96
CA ARG A 11 14.75 12.42 1.55
C ARG A 11 13.39 13.06 1.32
N ALA A 12 12.35 12.63 2.02
CA ALA A 12 11.00 13.16 1.89
C ALA A 12 10.78 14.48 2.63
N ALA A 13 11.70 14.89 3.50
CA ALA A 13 11.55 16.08 4.36
C ALA A 13 11.26 17.37 3.58
N SER A 14 11.87 17.54 2.41
CA SER A 14 11.70 18.72 1.53
C SER A 14 10.65 18.52 0.45
N VAL A 15 10.06 17.32 0.33
CA VAL A 15 9.07 17.00 -0.70
C VAL A 15 7.68 17.25 -0.16
N GLU A 16 6.95 18.14 -0.81
CA GLU A 16 5.55 18.42 -0.49
C GLU A 16 4.67 17.19 -0.80
N GLY A 17 3.72 16.88 0.09
CA GLY A 17 2.79 15.74 -0.10
C GLY A 17 2.12 15.30 1.20
N PHE A 18 1.05 14.54 1.07
CA PHE A 18 0.15 14.13 2.14
C PHE A 18 0.36 12.67 2.58
N PHE A 19 1.59 12.19 2.59
CA PHE A 19 1.90 10.84 3.02
C PHE A 19 2.27 10.83 4.51
N LEU A 20 1.41 10.24 5.33
CA LEU A 20 1.57 10.19 6.79
C LEU A 20 2.77 9.34 7.18
N GLU A 21 3.48 9.76 8.24
CA GLU A 21 4.65 9.03 8.76
C GLU A 21 4.27 7.61 9.19
N GLN A 22 3.08 7.44 9.80
CA GLN A 22 2.56 6.14 10.22
C GLN A 22 2.25 5.21 9.01
N ALA A 23 1.80 5.78 7.90
CA ALA A 23 1.64 5.02 6.66
C ALA A 23 2.99 4.63 6.06
N ALA A 24 3.97 5.56 6.07
CA ALA A 24 5.31 5.30 5.56
C ALA A 24 6.02 4.17 6.32
N ILE A 25 5.95 4.17 7.66
CA ILE A 25 6.56 3.10 8.45
C ILE A 25 5.87 1.75 8.24
N THR A 26 4.53 1.77 8.07
CA THR A 26 3.78 0.55 7.76
C THR A 26 4.20 -0.03 6.40
N TRP A 27 4.39 0.82 5.40
CA TRP A 27 4.91 0.41 4.10
C TRP A 27 6.32 -0.17 4.23
N ASP A 28 7.20 0.51 4.95
CA ASP A 28 8.58 0.03 5.15
C ASP A 28 8.60 -1.37 5.77
N CYS A 29 7.78 -1.62 6.79
CA CYS A 29 7.65 -2.93 7.41
C CYS A 29 7.14 -4.00 6.43
N LEU A 30 6.07 -3.71 5.67
CA LEU A 30 5.50 -4.65 4.70
C LEU A 30 6.48 -4.93 3.53
N LEU A 31 7.17 -3.91 3.03
CA LEU A 31 8.15 -4.04 1.96
C LEU A 31 9.42 -4.78 2.43
N ASN A 32 9.84 -4.58 3.68
CA ASN A 32 10.91 -5.37 4.30
C ASN A 32 10.52 -6.84 4.45
N TYR A 33 9.27 -7.10 4.86
CA TYR A 33 8.73 -8.47 4.90
C TYR A 33 8.81 -9.12 3.52
N GLN A 34 8.33 -8.45 2.46
CA GLN A 34 8.43 -8.96 1.09
C GLN A 34 9.88 -9.26 0.70
N SER A 35 10.78 -8.33 0.97
CA SER A 35 12.20 -8.50 0.61
C SER A 35 12.87 -9.64 1.37
N SER A 36 12.55 -9.83 2.66
CA SER A 36 13.09 -10.91 3.49
C SER A 36 12.57 -12.30 3.09
N HIS A 37 11.40 -12.35 2.48
CA HIS A 37 10.78 -13.58 1.96
C HIS A 37 11.00 -13.78 0.45
N TYR A 38 11.93 -13.01 -0.15
CA TYR A 38 12.26 -13.10 -1.57
C TYR A 38 11.09 -12.85 -2.52
N ILE A 39 10.06 -12.14 -2.05
CA ILE A 39 8.94 -11.69 -2.89
C ILE A 39 9.46 -10.58 -3.80
N LYS A 40 9.51 -10.86 -5.09
CA LYS A 40 10.04 -9.97 -6.12
C LYS A 40 8.95 -9.50 -7.06
N GLY A 41 9.19 -8.37 -7.71
CA GLY A 41 8.28 -7.82 -8.72
C GLY A 41 8.39 -6.31 -8.83
N ASN A 42 7.73 -5.77 -9.82
CA ASN A 42 7.74 -4.35 -10.09
C ASN A 42 6.91 -3.57 -9.05
N PHE A 43 7.10 -2.26 -9.07
CA PHE A 43 6.30 -1.30 -8.33
C PHE A 43 5.45 -0.50 -9.29
N LEU A 44 4.22 -0.21 -8.90
CA LEU A 44 3.34 0.71 -9.63
C LEU A 44 2.80 1.76 -8.68
N GLU A 45 2.83 3.01 -9.09
CA GLU A 45 2.13 4.10 -8.43
C GLU A 45 1.26 4.87 -9.43
N ILE A 46 -0.04 4.97 -9.13
CA ILE A 46 -1.01 5.77 -9.87
C ILE A 46 -1.31 7.00 -9.01
N GLY A 47 -0.96 8.19 -9.51
CA GLY A 47 -1.00 9.43 -8.74
C GLY A 47 0.32 9.65 -8.00
N VAL A 48 1.29 10.18 -8.70
CA VAL A 48 2.66 10.39 -8.18
C VAL A 48 2.85 11.79 -7.61
N TRP A 49 2.20 12.77 -8.23
CA TRP A 49 2.33 14.19 -7.94
C TRP A 49 3.80 14.60 -7.77
N LYS A 50 4.24 15.02 -6.57
CA LYS A 50 5.65 15.39 -6.28
C LYS A 50 6.51 14.22 -5.80
N GLY A 51 5.98 13.00 -5.80
CA GLY A 51 6.72 11.76 -5.58
C GLY A 51 7.00 11.39 -4.13
N LYS A 52 6.31 12.01 -3.15
CA LYS A 52 6.61 11.78 -1.72
C LYS A 52 6.48 10.31 -1.30
N SER A 53 5.40 9.64 -1.69
CA SER A 53 5.18 8.20 -1.47
C SER A 53 6.10 7.34 -2.33
N ALA A 54 6.30 7.74 -3.61
CA ALA A 54 7.15 7.04 -4.56
C ALA A 54 8.62 6.94 -4.12
N ILE A 55 9.12 7.87 -3.30
CA ILE A 55 10.46 7.79 -2.71
C ILE A 55 10.64 6.46 -1.99
N LEU A 56 9.67 6.06 -1.15
CA LEU A 56 9.78 4.83 -0.37
C LEU A 56 9.74 3.59 -1.27
N SER A 57 8.89 3.58 -2.28
CA SER A 57 8.85 2.54 -3.30
C SER A 57 10.19 2.39 -4.02
N CYS A 58 10.78 3.51 -4.47
CA CYS A 58 12.10 3.53 -5.13
C CYS A 58 13.24 3.05 -4.22
N LEU A 59 13.20 3.36 -2.92
CA LEU A 59 14.20 2.91 -1.95
C LEU A 59 14.15 1.40 -1.69
N HIS A 60 12.97 0.77 -1.85
CA HIS A 60 12.77 -0.67 -1.67
C HIS A 60 12.91 -1.48 -2.96
N ALA A 61 12.87 -0.84 -4.11
CA ALA A 61 13.03 -1.53 -5.39
C ALA A 61 14.45 -2.07 -5.56
N ASN A 62 14.56 -3.35 -5.96
CA ASN A 62 15.85 -3.93 -6.34
C ASN A 62 16.26 -3.43 -7.72
N PRO A 63 17.55 -3.46 -8.09
CA PRO A 63 18.03 -2.91 -9.37
C PRO A 63 17.34 -3.48 -10.61
N GLU A 64 16.88 -4.72 -10.56
CA GLU A 64 16.16 -5.40 -11.64
C GLU A 64 14.66 -5.09 -11.68
N GLU A 65 14.08 -4.56 -10.60
CA GLU A 65 12.67 -4.23 -10.52
C GLU A 65 12.41 -2.85 -11.14
N THR A 66 11.26 -2.68 -11.76
CA THR A 66 10.86 -1.41 -12.39
C THR A 66 9.87 -0.67 -11.50
N CYS A 67 10.08 0.63 -11.30
CA CYS A 67 9.07 1.52 -10.73
C CYS A 67 8.28 2.18 -11.87
N LEU A 68 7.02 1.81 -12.00
CA LEU A 68 6.05 2.36 -12.96
C LEU A 68 5.32 3.53 -12.30
N LEU A 69 5.50 4.73 -12.79
CA LEU A 69 5.03 5.97 -12.19
C LEU A 69 4.07 6.68 -13.15
N VAL A 70 2.78 6.61 -12.86
CA VAL A 70 1.70 7.09 -13.74
C VAL A 70 1.00 8.28 -13.11
N ASP A 71 0.98 9.42 -13.78
CA ASP A 71 0.24 10.61 -13.35
C ASP A 71 -0.12 11.49 -14.56
N LEU A 72 -1.16 12.31 -14.40
CA LEU A 72 -1.50 13.36 -15.36
C LEU A 72 -0.52 14.53 -15.31
N ILE A 73 -0.02 14.84 -14.12
CA ILE A 73 0.91 15.94 -13.85
C ILE A 73 2.21 15.36 -13.35
N MET A 74 3.27 15.51 -14.13
CA MET A 74 4.61 15.05 -13.78
C MET A 74 5.52 16.27 -13.58
N PHE A 75 6.04 16.44 -12.39
CA PHE A 75 7.01 17.47 -12.06
C PHE A 75 8.42 17.00 -12.40
N ASP A 76 9.21 17.83 -13.06
CA ASP A 76 10.57 17.47 -13.49
C ASP A 76 11.47 17.18 -12.29
N GLU A 77 11.33 17.94 -11.20
CA GLU A 77 12.07 17.74 -9.95
C GLU A 77 11.75 16.37 -9.31
N ALA A 78 10.49 15.94 -9.37
CA ALA A 78 10.08 14.62 -8.88
C ALA A 78 10.69 13.51 -9.75
N GLN A 79 10.67 13.68 -11.08
CA GLN A 79 11.27 12.70 -11.99
C GLN A 79 12.78 12.57 -11.76
N GLU A 80 13.49 13.70 -11.63
CA GLU A 80 14.92 13.70 -11.36
C GLU A 80 15.23 13.01 -10.02
N LEU A 81 14.52 13.38 -8.95
CA LEU A 81 14.67 12.77 -7.63
C LEU A 81 14.47 11.25 -7.68
N LEU A 82 13.36 10.79 -8.22
CA LEU A 82 13.01 9.38 -8.25
C LEU A 82 13.93 8.56 -9.17
N LYS A 83 14.38 9.14 -10.29
CA LYS A 83 15.37 8.52 -11.18
C LYS A 83 16.74 8.38 -10.53
N ASN A 84 17.14 9.35 -9.71
CA ASN A 84 18.39 9.29 -8.94
C ASN A 84 18.32 8.25 -7.80
N LEU A 85 17.14 8.02 -7.23
CA LEU A 85 16.93 6.97 -6.22
C LEU A 85 16.91 5.58 -6.83
N HIS A 86 16.26 5.44 -7.98
CA HIS A 86 16.11 4.16 -8.66
C HIS A 86 16.17 4.38 -10.18
N SER A 87 17.27 3.96 -10.79
CA SER A 87 17.53 4.20 -12.22
C SER A 87 16.52 3.54 -13.16
N ASN A 88 15.84 2.47 -12.71
CA ASN A 88 14.79 1.78 -13.47
C ASN A 88 13.39 2.32 -13.14
N SER A 89 13.25 3.65 -12.97
CA SER A 89 11.97 4.35 -12.82
C SER A 89 11.45 4.83 -14.16
N ASN A 90 10.25 4.44 -14.53
CA ASN A 90 9.60 4.78 -15.79
C ASN A 90 8.39 5.67 -15.54
N PHE A 91 8.34 6.84 -16.19
CA PHE A 91 7.32 7.87 -15.98
C PHE A 91 6.35 7.92 -17.16
N TYR A 92 5.06 7.87 -16.85
CA TYR A 92 3.96 7.89 -17.83
C TYR A 92 3.02 9.05 -17.52
N ARG A 93 3.12 10.13 -18.30
CA ARG A 93 2.25 11.31 -18.19
C ARG A 93 0.94 11.06 -18.93
N CYS A 94 0.01 10.37 -18.29
CA CYS A 94 -1.30 10.07 -18.84
C CYS A 94 -2.30 9.72 -17.74
N LYS A 95 -3.60 9.65 -18.11
CA LYS A 95 -4.60 9.00 -17.25
C LYS A 95 -4.23 7.52 -17.10
N SER A 96 -4.44 6.95 -15.92
CA SER A 96 -4.21 5.52 -15.66
C SER A 96 -4.91 4.63 -16.71
N GLN A 97 -6.15 4.94 -17.05
CA GLN A 97 -6.90 4.25 -18.08
C GLN A 97 -6.19 4.20 -19.44
N ASN A 98 -5.56 5.30 -19.86
CA ASN A 98 -4.84 5.36 -21.15
C ASN A 98 -3.55 4.54 -21.14
N PHE A 99 -2.88 4.47 -19.98
CA PHE A 99 -1.70 3.63 -19.82
C PHE A 99 -2.03 2.16 -20.08
N TRP A 100 -3.20 1.70 -19.60
CA TRP A 100 -3.65 0.31 -19.71
C TRP A 100 -4.33 -0.03 -21.04
N GLN A 101 -4.82 0.95 -21.77
CA GLN A 101 -5.30 0.75 -23.13
C GLN A 101 -4.16 0.40 -24.11
N ASN A 102 -2.93 0.62 -23.73
CA ASN A 102 -1.77 0.12 -24.45
C ASN A 102 -1.55 -1.35 -24.09
N GLU A 103 -1.98 -2.25 -24.99
CA GLU A 103 -1.86 -3.72 -24.80
C GLU A 103 -0.41 -4.16 -24.51
N ALA A 104 0.59 -3.50 -25.09
CA ALA A 104 1.99 -3.80 -24.84
C ALA A 104 2.37 -3.59 -23.36
N ASN A 105 1.89 -2.49 -22.73
CA ASN A 105 2.12 -2.23 -21.33
C ASN A 105 1.44 -3.28 -20.45
N LEU A 106 0.18 -3.61 -20.76
CA LEU A 106 -0.57 -4.61 -20.01
C LEU A 106 0.13 -6.00 -20.08
N HIS A 107 0.50 -6.43 -21.27
CA HIS A 107 1.21 -7.71 -21.46
C HIS A 107 2.56 -7.75 -20.76
N GLN A 108 3.33 -6.66 -20.84
CA GLN A 108 4.66 -6.60 -20.23
C GLN A 108 4.61 -6.72 -18.71
N PHE A 109 3.61 -6.13 -18.06
CA PHE A 109 3.54 -6.03 -16.61
C PHE A 109 2.45 -6.91 -15.97
N PHE A 110 1.81 -7.76 -16.76
CA PHE A 110 0.78 -8.69 -16.26
C PHE A 110 1.33 -9.56 -15.13
N SER A 111 0.64 -9.58 -14.01
CA SER A 111 0.99 -10.37 -12.81
C SER A 111 2.45 -10.19 -12.33
N SER A 112 3.02 -8.99 -12.48
CA SER A 112 4.44 -8.74 -12.22
C SER A 112 4.71 -7.74 -11.09
N CYS A 113 3.69 -7.04 -10.58
CA CYS A 113 3.88 -6.02 -9.56
C CYS A 113 3.72 -6.62 -8.16
N ARG A 114 4.76 -6.52 -7.33
CA ARG A 114 4.66 -6.90 -5.90
C ARG A 114 4.10 -5.81 -5.01
N TRP A 115 4.13 -4.56 -5.46
CA TRP A 115 3.58 -3.42 -4.76
C TRP A 115 2.89 -2.46 -5.72
N ILE A 116 1.63 -2.15 -5.45
CA ILE A 116 0.84 -1.21 -6.24
C ILE A 116 0.23 -0.19 -5.29
N HIS A 117 0.46 1.10 -5.53
CA HIS A 117 -0.18 2.21 -4.85
C HIS A 117 -1.18 2.90 -5.76
N ILE A 118 -2.42 3.02 -5.32
CA ILE A 118 -3.50 3.72 -6.03
C ILE A 118 -3.84 4.98 -5.25
N ASP A 119 -3.43 6.12 -5.79
CA ASP A 119 -3.68 7.48 -5.28
C ASP A 119 -4.04 8.41 -6.45
N GLY A 120 -4.86 7.92 -7.36
CA GLY A 120 -5.27 8.60 -8.58
C GLY A 120 -6.44 9.56 -8.37
N ALA A 121 -7.37 9.58 -9.33
CA ALA A 121 -8.57 10.40 -9.20
C ALA A 121 -9.53 9.83 -8.13
N HIS A 122 -9.94 10.67 -7.19
CA HIS A 122 -10.78 10.29 -6.04
C HIS A 122 -12.26 10.06 -6.38
N SER A 123 -12.62 9.80 -7.64
CA SER A 123 -13.96 9.38 -8.00
C SER A 123 -14.13 7.86 -7.87
N GLY A 124 -15.33 7.40 -7.48
CA GLY A 124 -15.59 5.96 -7.33
C GLY A 124 -15.34 5.16 -8.61
N SER A 125 -15.69 5.72 -9.77
CA SER A 125 -15.45 5.04 -11.06
C SER A 125 -13.98 4.96 -11.43
N ALA A 126 -13.18 5.99 -11.16
CA ALA A 126 -11.74 5.97 -11.42
C ALA A 126 -11.05 4.95 -10.50
N CYS A 127 -11.32 5.01 -9.19
CA CYS A 127 -10.77 4.06 -8.22
C CYS A 127 -11.14 2.61 -8.58
N PHE A 128 -12.39 2.35 -8.97
CA PHE A 128 -12.81 1.01 -9.39
C PHE A 128 -12.06 0.52 -10.63
N ASN A 129 -11.90 1.38 -11.65
CA ASN A 129 -11.11 1.04 -12.83
C ASN A 129 -9.64 0.79 -12.50
N ASP A 130 -9.04 1.62 -11.66
CA ASP A 130 -7.64 1.44 -11.21
C ASP A 130 -7.47 0.13 -10.45
N LEU A 131 -8.46 -0.27 -9.63
CA LEU A 131 -8.48 -1.58 -8.97
C LEU A 131 -8.57 -2.75 -9.95
N GLN A 132 -9.39 -2.64 -11.00
CA GLN A 132 -9.48 -3.69 -12.04
C GLN A 132 -8.13 -3.91 -12.72
N ILE A 133 -7.42 -2.83 -13.00
CA ILE A 133 -6.11 -2.84 -13.63
C ILE A 133 -5.06 -3.39 -12.66
N ALA A 134 -5.01 -2.83 -11.45
CA ALA A 134 -4.11 -3.28 -10.40
C ALA A 134 -4.26 -4.78 -10.12
N ASN A 135 -5.49 -5.29 -10.13
CA ASN A 135 -5.75 -6.72 -9.97
C ASN A 135 -5.12 -7.59 -11.08
N GLN A 136 -5.02 -7.10 -12.32
CA GLN A 136 -4.37 -7.83 -13.42
C GLN A 136 -2.83 -7.77 -13.33
N LEU A 137 -2.29 -6.69 -12.77
CA LEU A 137 -0.84 -6.48 -12.69
C LEU A 137 -0.23 -7.04 -11.41
N LEU A 138 -1.04 -7.23 -10.38
CA LEU A 138 -0.59 -7.73 -9.08
C LEU A 138 -0.03 -9.14 -9.23
N SER A 139 1.21 -9.34 -8.81
CA SER A 139 1.79 -10.66 -8.63
C SER A 139 1.04 -11.46 -7.56
N GLU A 140 1.26 -12.75 -7.47
CA GLU A 140 0.55 -13.62 -6.54
C GLU A 140 0.68 -13.17 -5.08
N GLU A 141 1.89 -12.83 -4.65
CA GLU A 141 2.18 -12.39 -3.28
C GLU A 141 2.24 -10.86 -3.13
N GLY A 142 1.76 -10.13 -4.13
CA GLY A 142 1.77 -8.67 -4.12
C GLY A 142 0.74 -8.04 -3.19
N ILE A 143 0.94 -6.75 -2.93
CA ILE A 143 0.03 -5.89 -2.17
C ILE A 143 -0.44 -4.74 -3.05
N ILE A 144 -1.74 -4.44 -3.01
CA ILE A 144 -2.32 -3.18 -3.47
C ILE A 144 -2.60 -2.31 -2.25
N CYS A 145 -2.03 -1.11 -2.22
CA CYS A 145 -2.32 -0.07 -1.23
C CYS A 145 -3.21 0.99 -1.87
N ILE A 146 -4.37 1.24 -1.28
CA ILE A 146 -5.32 2.27 -1.71
C ILE A 146 -5.18 3.46 -0.79
N ASP A 147 -4.96 4.65 -1.35
CA ASP A 147 -5.04 5.90 -0.60
C ASP A 147 -6.49 6.33 -0.36
N ASP A 148 -6.68 7.24 0.56
CA ASP A 148 -7.98 7.79 0.94
C ASP A 148 -9.02 6.75 1.39
N PHE A 149 -8.55 5.58 1.83
CA PHE A 149 -9.43 4.56 2.38
C PHE A 149 -9.94 5.01 3.76
N PHE A 150 -11.27 5.10 3.90
CA PHE A 150 -11.98 5.72 5.03
C PHE A 150 -11.76 7.24 5.19
N ASN A 151 -11.30 7.94 4.16
CA ASN A 151 -11.21 9.39 4.19
C ASN A 151 -12.64 10.01 4.10
N PRO A 152 -13.03 10.85 5.06
CA PRO A 152 -14.35 11.48 5.03
C PRO A 152 -14.53 12.47 3.87
N SER A 153 -13.45 12.97 3.27
CA SER A 153 -13.49 13.84 2.08
C SER A 153 -13.75 13.07 0.78
N TYR A 154 -13.41 11.76 0.76
CA TYR A 154 -13.51 10.91 -0.42
C TYR A 154 -14.18 9.56 -0.13
N PRO A 155 -15.41 9.53 0.46
CA PRO A 155 -16.07 8.29 0.85
C PRO A 155 -16.33 7.35 -0.33
N GLN A 156 -16.41 7.87 -1.56
CA GLN A 156 -16.57 7.11 -2.78
C GLN A 156 -15.37 6.20 -3.12
N VAL A 157 -14.17 6.50 -2.60
CA VAL A 157 -13.00 5.62 -2.74
C VAL A 157 -13.24 4.33 -1.95
N THR A 158 -13.61 4.45 -0.69
CA THR A 158 -13.96 3.29 0.16
C THR A 158 -15.11 2.47 -0.44
N ALA A 159 -16.16 3.15 -0.94
CA ALA A 159 -17.28 2.49 -1.59
C ALA A 159 -16.84 1.72 -2.84
N ALA A 160 -15.94 2.27 -3.65
CA ALA A 160 -15.41 1.59 -4.84
C ALA A 160 -14.63 0.33 -4.49
N VAL A 161 -13.83 0.36 -3.41
CA VAL A 161 -13.10 -0.81 -2.92
C VAL A 161 -14.08 -1.93 -2.53
N PHE A 162 -15.08 -1.64 -1.72
CA PHE A 162 -16.06 -2.66 -1.30
C PHE A 162 -16.88 -3.18 -2.48
N ASN A 163 -17.32 -2.30 -3.39
CA ASN A 163 -17.99 -2.72 -4.62
C ASN A 163 -17.12 -3.66 -5.48
N PHE A 164 -15.82 -3.40 -5.55
CA PHE A 164 -14.89 -4.28 -6.26
C PHE A 164 -14.80 -5.65 -5.58
N LEU A 165 -14.64 -5.67 -4.26
CA LEU A 165 -14.55 -6.93 -3.50
C LEU A 165 -15.84 -7.75 -3.60
N ASP A 166 -17.01 -7.11 -3.61
CA ASP A 166 -18.31 -7.78 -3.78
C ASP A 166 -18.49 -8.36 -5.19
N GLN A 167 -18.03 -7.65 -6.22
CA GLN A 167 -18.11 -8.13 -7.61
C GLN A 167 -17.08 -9.22 -7.92
N PHE A 168 -15.92 -9.19 -7.26
CA PHE A 168 -14.81 -10.11 -7.48
C PHE A 168 -14.33 -10.77 -6.18
N PRO A 169 -15.18 -11.53 -5.47
CA PRO A 169 -14.95 -11.97 -4.08
C PRO A 169 -13.75 -12.90 -3.89
N PHE A 170 -13.25 -13.51 -4.97
CA PHE A 170 -12.08 -14.40 -4.93
C PHE A 170 -10.79 -13.77 -5.47
N SER A 171 -10.85 -12.52 -5.91
CA SER A 171 -9.69 -11.86 -6.52
C SER A 171 -8.75 -11.24 -5.51
N LEU A 172 -9.31 -10.48 -4.57
CA LEU A 172 -8.58 -9.75 -3.55
C LEU A 172 -9.31 -9.81 -2.21
N LYS A 173 -8.55 -9.60 -1.13
CA LYS A 173 -9.06 -9.48 0.24
C LYS A 173 -8.40 -8.30 0.93
N LEU A 174 -9.18 -7.48 1.61
CA LEU A 174 -8.67 -6.44 2.50
C LEU A 174 -8.12 -7.13 3.76
N PHE A 175 -6.82 -6.97 4.06
CA PHE A 175 -6.19 -7.59 5.22
C PHE A 175 -5.72 -6.59 6.28
N LEU A 176 -5.53 -5.31 5.88
CA LEU A 176 -5.06 -4.26 6.78
C LEU A 176 -5.66 -2.92 6.34
N CYS A 177 -6.01 -2.06 7.31
CA CYS A 177 -6.40 -0.67 7.03
C CYS A 177 -6.00 0.26 8.18
N GLY A 178 -5.77 1.52 7.88
CA GLY A 178 -5.46 2.58 8.84
C GLY A 178 -4.58 3.67 8.24
N PHE A 179 -4.52 4.80 8.90
CA PHE A 179 -3.74 5.95 8.46
C PHE A 179 -4.04 6.36 7.00
N ASN A 180 -5.34 6.40 6.69
CA ASN A 180 -5.85 6.76 5.36
C ASN A 180 -5.53 5.73 4.26
N LYS A 181 -5.11 4.51 4.60
CA LYS A 181 -4.73 3.46 3.65
C LYS A 181 -5.55 2.18 3.86
N GLY A 182 -5.86 1.49 2.75
CA GLY A 182 -6.36 0.13 2.73
C GLY A 182 -5.40 -0.78 1.97
N TYR A 183 -5.12 -1.96 2.49
CA TYR A 183 -4.16 -2.91 1.92
C TYR A 183 -4.87 -4.20 1.51
N LEU A 184 -4.74 -4.54 0.23
CA LEU A 184 -5.36 -5.73 -0.35
C LEU A 184 -4.28 -6.67 -0.87
N ALA A 185 -4.55 -7.96 -0.78
CA ALA A 185 -3.70 -9.00 -1.36
C ALA A 185 -4.58 -10.15 -1.89
N ARG A 186 -3.97 -11.11 -2.60
CA ARG A 186 -4.65 -12.33 -3.00
C ARG A 186 -5.11 -13.10 -1.76
N PRO A 187 -6.34 -13.65 -1.72
CA PRO A 187 -6.88 -14.32 -0.54
C PRO A 187 -5.96 -15.40 0.03
N TYR A 188 -5.33 -16.18 -0.84
CA TYR A 188 -4.40 -17.26 -0.45
C TYR A 188 -3.18 -16.75 0.33
N TYR A 189 -2.69 -15.55 0.02
CA TYR A 189 -1.48 -14.98 0.65
C TYR A 189 -1.79 -14.02 1.81
N CYS A 190 -3.05 -13.64 2.00
CA CYS A 190 -3.43 -12.77 3.12
C CYS A 190 -3.02 -13.33 4.48
N ASP A 191 -3.13 -14.64 4.69
CA ASP A 191 -2.79 -15.28 5.96
C ASP A 191 -1.30 -15.17 6.30
N ASN A 192 -0.42 -15.08 5.31
CA ASN A 192 1.01 -14.83 5.51
C ASN A 192 1.24 -13.41 6.04
N TYR A 193 0.58 -12.41 5.46
CA TYR A 193 0.65 -11.02 5.92
C TYR A 193 -0.01 -10.83 7.29
N LEU A 194 -1.15 -11.48 7.56
CA LEU A 194 -1.80 -11.44 8.86
C LEU A 194 -0.91 -12.07 9.95
N ARG A 195 -0.23 -13.17 9.64
CA ARG A 195 0.73 -13.81 10.56
C ARG A 195 1.92 -12.90 10.82
N TYR A 196 2.50 -12.30 9.78
CA TYR A 196 3.57 -11.32 9.93
C TYR A 196 3.16 -10.16 10.86
N LEU A 197 1.98 -9.60 10.65
CA LEU A 197 1.48 -8.49 11.46
C LEU A 197 1.34 -8.90 12.94
N LEU A 198 0.90 -10.12 13.22
CA LEU A 198 0.74 -10.64 14.58
C LEU A 198 2.08 -10.94 15.26
N GLU A 199 3.01 -11.55 14.54
CA GLU A 199 4.21 -12.13 15.14
C GLU A 199 5.41 -11.18 15.13
N ASN A 200 5.54 -10.32 14.11
CA ASN A 200 6.78 -9.59 13.84
C ASN A 200 6.62 -8.07 13.79
N PHE A 201 5.45 -7.56 13.41
CA PHE A 201 5.27 -6.13 13.12
C PHE A 201 5.69 -5.20 14.28
N HIS A 202 5.31 -5.53 15.52
CA HIS A 202 5.71 -4.74 16.69
C HIS A 202 7.21 -4.79 16.96
N ASN A 203 7.85 -5.92 16.69
CA ASN A 203 9.31 -6.04 16.81
C ASN A 203 10.00 -5.16 15.78
N ASP A 204 9.53 -5.16 14.54
CA ASP A 204 10.09 -4.33 13.48
C ASP A 204 9.92 -2.84 13.79
N LEU A 205 8.75 -2.42 14.29
CA LEU A 205 8.52 -1.06 14.78
C LEU A 205 9.49 -0.69 15.92
N SER A 206 9.75 -1.62 16.83
CA SER A 206 10.69 -1.39 17.95
C SER A 206 12.12 -1.24 17.47
N MET A 207 12.56 -2.04 16.49
CA MET A 207 13.91 -1.98 15.93
C MET A 207 14.22 -0.63 15.25
N ILE A 208 13.20 0.07 14.76
CA ILE A 208 13.34 1.41 14.20
C ILE A 208 12.90 2.52 15.16
N ASN A 209 12.78 2.19 16.45
CA ASN A 209 12.36 3.10 17.53
C ASN A 209 10.98 3.73 17.33
N TYR A 210 10.07 3.01 16.66
CA TYR A 210 8.69 3.48 16.39
C TYR A 210 7.64 2.78 17.27
N SER A 211 8.05 1.89 18.16
CA SER A 211 7.18 1.18 19.10
C SER A 211 6.39 2.13 20.00
N GLY A 212 5.16 1.79 20.28
CA GLY A 212 4.26 2.60 21.10
C GLY A 212 3.52 3.71 20.37
N LYS A 213 3.83 3.97 19.09
CA LYS A 213 3.13 4.97 18.28
C LYS A 213 2.01 4.37 17.42
N ILE A 214 2.08 3.08 17.12
CA ILE A 214 1.08 2.36 16.31
C ILE A 214 0.59 1.16 17.10
N THR A 215 -0.74 0.98 17.09
CA THR A 215 -1.40 -0.21 17.63
C THR A 215 -2.15 -0.93 16.52
N LEU A 216 -1.98 -2.25 16.49
CA LEU A 216 -2.68 -3.15 15.59
C LEU A 216 -3.95 -3.64 16.28
N TYR A 217 -5.09 -3.54 15.59
CA TYR A 217 -6.39 -3.99 16.08
C TYR A 217 -6.92 -5.11 15.20
N LYS A 218 -7.30 -6.22 15.81
CA LYS A 218 -8.04 -7.26 15.10
C LYS A 218 -9.48 -6.78 14.90
N THR A 219 -9.89 -6.61 13.65
CA THR A 219 -11.28 -6.35 13.33
C THR A 219 -12.00 -7.71 13.27
N SER A 220 -12.43 -8.21 14.41
CA SER A 220 -13.24 -9.42 14.43
C SER A 220 -14.70 -9.04 14.55
N ARG A 221 -15.41 -9.13 13.43
CA ARG A 221 -16.86 -9.36 13.47
C ARG A 221 -17.15 -10.64 12.71
N PRO A 222 -18.13 -11.42 13.16
CA PRO A 222 -18.54 -12.62 12.43
C PRO A 222 -18.94 -12.24 11.03
N GLY A 223 -18.39 -12.90 10.08
CA GLY A 223 -18.89 -13.02 8.74
C GLY A 223 -18.08 -12.34 7.66
N ASP A 224 -17.66 -11.07 7.75
CA ASP A 224 -17.33 -10.43 6.49
C ASP A 224 -15.88 -9.96 6.29
N PHE A 225 -15.15 -9.52 7.33
CA PHE A 225 -13.81 -8.97 7.10
C PHE A 225 -12.83 -9.36 8.21
N ASN A 226 -12.03 -10.40 7.99
CA ASN A 226 -10.82 -10.65 8.78
C ASN A 226 -9.71 -9.71 8.32
N CYS A 227 -9.69 -8.50 8.87
CA CYS A 227 -8.76 -7.45 8.55
C CYS A 227 -8.21 -6.88 9.86
N PHE A 228 -6.97 -6.40 9.87
CA PHE A 228 -6.43 -5.61 10.96
C PHE A 228 -6.63 -4.12 10.71
N GLY A 229 -6.85 -3.36 11.79
CA GLY A 229 -6.86 -1.90 11.79
C GLY A 229 -5.61 -1.36 12.46
N LEU A 230 -5.06 -0.28 11.94
CA LEU A 230 -3.96 0.48 12.53
C LEU A 230 -4.47 1.79 13.10
N ARG A 231 -4.03 2.13 14.31
CA ARG A 231 -4.32 3.42 14.97
C ARG A 231 -3.11 3.90 15.73
N GLU A 232 -3.09 5.20 16.05
CA GLU A 232 -2.14 5.69 17.04
C GLU A 232 -2.44 5.11 18.41
N TYR A 233 -1.38 4.73 19.12
CA TYR A 233 -1.49 4.25 20.50
C TYR A 233 -1.97 5.38 21.41
N GLN A 234 -3.05 5.15 22.14
CA GLN A 234 -3.69 6.14 23.02
C GLN A 234 -3.45 5.86 24.51
N GLY A 235 -2.43 5.09 24.84
CA GLY A 235 -2.11 4.75 26.25
C GLY A 235 -3.09 3.77 26.90
N LYS A 236 -3.85 3.02 26.11
CA LYS A 236 -4.83 2.02 26.58
C LYS A 236 -4.63 0.72 25.84
N ASP A 237 -4.49 -0.35 26.59
CA ASP A 237 -4.34 -1.72 26.06
C ASP A 237 -5.68 -2.36 25.62
N PHE A 238 -6.75 -1.59 25.69
CA PHE A 238 -8.07 -2.07 25.29
C PHE A 238 -8.32 -1.81 23.81
N VAL A 239 -8.59 -2.88 23.09
CA VAL A 239 -8.70 -2.88 21.63
C VAL A 239 -10.14 -3.06 21.16
N GLY A 240 -10.99 -3.69 21.92
CA GLY A 240 -12.38 -3.96 21.58
C GLY A 240 -12.97 -5.10 22.41
N LEU A 241 -14.19 -5.48 22.07
CA LEU A 241 -14.83 -6.67 22.61
C LEU A 241 -14.97 -7.69 21.50
N ASP A 242 -14.69 -8.95 21.82
CA ASP A 242 -15.03 -10.08 20.97
C ASP A 242 -16.55 -10.36 21.07
N GLU A 243 -17.06 -11.26 20.24
CA GLU A 243 -18.50 -11.60 20.19
C GLU A 243 -19.06 -12.09 21.53
N ASP A 244 -18.24 -12.74 22.32
CA ASP A 244 -18.59 -13.19 23.66
C ASP A 244 -18.45 -12.10 24.74
N GLY A 245 -18.07 -10.87 24.35
CA GLY A 245 -17.82 -9.76 25.25
C GLY A 245 -16.47 -9.79 25.94
N SER A 246 -15.57 -10.70 25.57
CA SER A 246 -14.20 -10.70 26.08
C SER A 246 -13.39 -9.54 25.49
N LYS A 247 -12.40 -9.04 26.25
CA LYS A 247 -11.50 -7.99 25.80
C LYS A 247 -10.48 -8.58 24.83
N ILE A 248 -10.37 -7.99 23.66
CA ILE A 248 -9.28 -8.28 22.74
C ILE A 248 -8.09 -7.44 23.16
N LEU A 249 -7.05 -8.08 23.68
CA LEU A 249 -5.73 -7.50 23.93
C LEU A 249 -4.79 -7.96 22.80
N ILE A 250 -4.08 -7.01 22.17
CA ILE A 250 -3.00 -7.31 21.23
C ILE A 250 -1.70 -6.77 21.81
#